data_6523e503a0025ba7658a7b91f5c31492
#
_entry.id   6523e503a0025ba7658a7b91f5c31492
#
_cell.length_a   1.000
_cell.length_b   1.000
_cell.length_c   1.000
_cell.angle_alpha   90.00
_cell.angle_beta   90.00
_cell.angle_gamma   90.00
#
_symmetry.space_group_name_H-M   'P 1'
#
loop_
_entity.id
_entity.type
_entity.pdbx_description
1 polymer ?
#
loop_
_entity_poly.entity_id
_entity_poly.type
_entity_poly.pdbx_seq_one_letter_code
_entity_poly.pdbx_strand_id
1 'polypeptide(L)'
;MPEIIKQYPKAQLISVEKLSDMEYQKWMWREMFGGYIGALSILESENKNPNKRYLHFNKSKEYLTTGYGEYEIKDNIITHITQNSRYVFSRIMG
;
A
#
# COMPACT_ATOMS: atom_id res chain seq x y z
N MET A 1 0.87 -13.99 13.93
CA MET A 1 1.53 -12.79 13.40
C MET A 1 1.36 -12.71 11.90
N PRO A 2 1.15 -11.52 11.34
CA PRO A 2 1.09 -11.39 9.88
C PRO A 2 2.42 -11.79 9.27
N GLU A 3 2.34 -12.36 8.08
CA GLU A 3 3.53 -12.82 7.38
C GLU A 3 3.87 -11.87 6.25
N ILE A 4 5.15 -11.50 6.12
CA ILE A 4 5.60 -10.67 5.01
C ILE A 4 5.76 -11.55 3.78
N ILE A 5 4.97 -11.26 2.74
CA ILE A 5 5.03 -12.02 1.48
C ILE A 5 6.13 -11.47 0.59
N LYS A 6 6.20 -10.15 0.47
CA LYS A 6 7.19 -9.46 -0.35
C LYS A 6 7.60 -8.17 0.32
N GLN A 7 8.82 -7.72 0.05
CA GLN A 7 9.34 -6.50 0.62
C GLN A 7 10.21 -5.78 -0.41
N TYR A 8 9.98 -4.49 -0.53
CA TYR A 8 10.74 -3.63 -1.44
C TYR A 8 11.42 -2.55 -0.60
N PRO A 9 12.75 -2.51 -0.56
CA PRO A 9 13.47 -1.51 0.25
C PRO A 9 13.16 -0.08 -0.16
N LYS A 10 12.93 0.14 -1.45
CA LYS A 10 12.56 1.46 -1.97
C LYS A 10 11.41 1.35 -2.92
N ALA A 11 10.37 2.10 -2.64
CA ALA A 11 9.22 2.22 -3.52
C ALA A 11 8.66 3.63 -3.37
N GLN A 12 8.05 4.13 -4.41
CA GLN A 12 7.42 5.44 -4.39
C GLN A 12 5.92 5.29 -4.53
N LEU A 13 5.17 5.95 -3.66
CA LEU A 13 3.72 5.99 -3.81
C LEU A 13 3.39 6.97 -4.93
N ILE A 14 2.92 6.44 -6.05
CA ILE A 14 2.62 7.24 -7.24
C ILE A 14 1.27 7.93 -7.11
N SER A 15 0.25 7.18 -6.69
CA SER A 15 -1.08 7.74 -6.57
C SER A 15 -1.92 6.96 -5.57
N VAL A 16 -2.89 7.66 -5.00
CA VAL A 16 -3.91 7.09 -4.15
C VAL A 16 -5.25 7.57 -4.71
N GLU A 17 -6.10 6.64 -5.11
CA GLU A 17 -7.38 6.95 -5.69
C GLU A 17 -8.50 6.53 -4.76
N LYS A 18 -9.45 7.43 -4.53
CA LYS A 18 -10.60 7.15 -3.69
C LYS A 18 -11.65 6.41 -4.51
N LEU A 19 -12.05 5.24 -4.04
CA LEU A 19 -13.03 4.41 -4.74
C LEU A 19 -14.43 4.44 -4.13
N SER A 20 -14.56 5.02 -2.92
CA SER A 20 -15.84 5.10 -2.24
C SER A 20 -15.94 6.40 -1.45
N ASP A 21 -17.14 6.70 -0.95
CA ASP A 21 -17.35 7.87 -0.10
C ASP A 21 -16.81 7.60 1.28
N MET A 22 -15.65 8.17 1.59
CA MET A 22 -15.07 8.08 2.92
C MET A 22 -14.85 9.49 3.47
N GLU A 23 -14.70 9.60 4.78
CA GLU A 23 -14.50 10.88 5.41
C GLU A 23 -13.26 11.57 4.85
N TYR A 24 -13.40 12.87 4.60
CA TYR A 24 -12.34 13.67 4.00
C TYR A 24 -11.03 13.60 4.81
N GLN A 25 -11.13 13.63 6.14
CA GLN A 25 -9.94 13.59 6.99
C GLN A 25 -9.16 12.30 6.85
N LYS A 26 -9.87 11.18 6.72
CA LYS A 26 -9.21 9.89 6.53
C LYS A 26 -8.56 9.81 5.15
N TRP A 27 -9.17 10.43 4.18
CA TRP A 27 -8.62 10.47 2.83
C TRP A 27 -7.36 11.33 2.78
N MET A 28 -7.39 12.51 3.41
CA MET A 28 -6.25 13.41 3.46
C MET A 28 -5.00 12.73 4.00
N TRP A 29 -5.18 11.93 5.04
CA TRP A 29 -4.04 11.21 5.63
C TRP A 29 -3.33 10.35 4.59
N ARG A 30 -4.09 9.68 3.74
CA ARG A 30 -3.51 8.83 2.70
C ARG A 30 -2.84 9.64 1.60
N GLU A 31 -3.46 10.74 1.19
CA GLU A 31 -2.91 11.59 0.15
C GLU A 31 -1.57 12.21 0.53
N MET A 32 -1.34 12.42 1.82
CA MET A 32 -0.08 12.98 2.29
C MET A 32 1.13 12.15 1.87
N PHE A 33 0.94 10.87 1.65
CA PHE A 33 2.04 9.99 1.29
C PHE A 33 2.31 9.96 -0.22
N GLY A 34 1.50 10.62 -1.01
CA GLY A 34 1.72 10.68 -2.46
C GLY A 34 3.07 11.29 -2.79
N GLY A 35 3.86 10.61 -3.61
CA GLY A 35 5.20 11.05 -3.96
C GLY A 35 6.29 10.64 -3.01
N TYR A 36 5.94 10.15 -1.82
CA TYR A 36 6.95 9.72 -0.84
C TYR A 36 7.65 8.45 -1.32
N ILE A 37 8.95 8.36 -0.97
CA ILE A 37 9.76 7.18 -1.22
C ILE A 37 10.08 6.52 0.11
N GLY A 38 9.84 5.23 0.21
CA GLY A 38 10.09 4.50 1.45
C GLY A 38 10.08 3.01 1.23
N ALA A 39 10.11 2.26 2.33
CA ALA A 39 10.06 0.79 2.28
C ALA A 39 8.62 0.33 2.19
N LEU A 40 8.36 -0.59 1.25
CA LEU A 40 7.03 -1.16 1.05
C LEU A 40 7.06 -2.64 1.37
N SER A 41 6.14 -3.07 2.22
CA SER A 41 5.97 -4.48 2.57
C SER A 41 4.56 -4.93 2.21
N ILE A 42 4.45 -6.13 1.66
CA ILE A 42 3.17 -6.77 1.40
C ILE A 42 3.01 -7.88 2.42
N LEU A 43 1.94 -7.82 3.21
CA LEU A 43 1.70 -8.73 4.31
C LEU A 43 0.41 -9.50 4.12
N GLU A 44 0.38 -10.70 4.70
CA GLU A 44 -0.79 -11.56 4.68
C GLU A 44 -1.24 -11.80 6.11
N SER A 45 -2.54 -11.71 6.37
CA SER A 45 -3.06 -11.93 7.71
C SER A 45 -2.85 -13.40 8.14
N GLU A 46 -2.99 -13.65 9.44
CA GLU A 46 -2.79 -14.99 10.00
C GLU A 46 -3.71 -16.05 9.41
N ASN A 47 -4.85 -15.62 8.88
CA ASN A 47 -5.81 -16.55 8.29
C ASN A 47 -5.41 -17.03 6.89
N LYS A 48 -4.33 -16.48 6.35
CA LYS A 48 -3.84 -16.83 5.01
C LYS A 48 -4.90 -16.72 3.93
N ASN A 49 -5.85 -15.82 4.15
CA ASN A 49 -6.91 -15.57 3.18
C ASN A 49 -6.37 -14.55 2.15
N PRO A 50 -6.39 -14.88 0.84
CA PRO A 50 -5.89 -13.94 -0.17
C PRO A 50 -6.55 -12.57 -0.12
N ASN A 51 -7.80 -12.51 0.34
CA ASN A 51 -8.51 -11.24 0.48
C ASN A 51 -8.10 -10.45 1.71
N LYS A 52 -7.20 -10.99 2.52
CA LYS A 52 -6.72 -10.34 3.73
C LYS A 52 -5.27 -9.90 3.61
N ARG A 53 -4.84 -9.57 2.42
CA ARG A 53 -3.52 -9.01 2.18
C ARG A 53 -3.57 -7.50 2.28
N TYR A 54 -2.53 -6.92 2.85
CA TYR A 54 -2.43 -5.47 2.99
C TYR A 54 -0.99 -5.03 2.82
N LEU A 55 -0.81 -3.72 2.59
CA LEU A 55 0.51 -3.14 2.39
C LEU A 55 0.85 -2.22 3.54
N HIS A 56 2.12 -2.21 3.90
CA HIS A 56 2.68 -1.29 4.88
C HIS A 56 3.78 -0.49 4.21
N PHE A 57 3.59 0.82 4.13
CA PHE A 57 4.52 1.74 3.49
C PHE A 57 5.13 2.64 4.55
N ASN A 58 6.44 2.59 4.67
CA ASN A 58 7.15 3.26 5.75
C ASN A 58 8.16 4.26 5.21
N LYS A 59 8.02 5.52 5.61
CA LYS A 59 8.98 6.57 5.30
C LYS A 59 9.46 7.18 6.62
N SER A 60 10.67 6.83 7.04
CA SER A 60 11.25 7.36 8.27
C SER A 60 10.35 7.07 9.47
N LYS A 61 9.83 8.11 10.14
CA LYS A 61 8.97 7.95 11.31
C LYS A 61 7.48 7.85 10.96
N GLU A 62 7.15 8.06 9.70
CA GLU A 62 5.77 8.03 9.25
C GLU A 62 5.49 6.74 8.49
N TYR A 63 4.28 6.25 8.61
CA TYR A 63 3.91 5.02 7.92
C TYR A 63 2.44 5.07 7.48
N LEU A 64 2.15 4.30 6.44
CA LEU A 64 0.80 4.11 5.93
C LEU A 64 0.52 2.62 5.86
N THR A 65 -0.54 2.19 6.53
CA THR A 65 -1.00 0.80 6.43
C THR A 65 -2.33 0.80 5.69
N THR A 66 -2.40 0.06 4.59
CA THR A 66 -3.62 -0.01 3.80
C THR A 66 -4.62 -0.97 4.42
N GLY A 67 -5.88 -0.88 3.97
CA GLY A 67 -6.86 -1.90 4.28
C GLY A 67 -6.57 -3.21 3.54
N TYR A 68 -7.36 -4.23 3.83
CA TYR A 68 -7.25 -5.51 3.15
C TYR A 68 -7.76 -5.41 1.71
N GLY A 69 -7.12 -6.12 0.82
CA GLY A 69 -7.51 -6.15 -0.57
C GLY A 69 -6.56 -7.00 -1.39
N GLU A 70 -6.68 -6.89 -2.70
CA GLU A 70 -5.85 -7.63 -3.62
C GLU A 70 -4.75 -6.74 -4.16
N TYR A 71 -3.64 -7.36 -4.56
CA TYR A 71 -2.55 -6.63 -5.18
C TYR A 71 -2.16 -7.28 -6.49
N GLU A 72 -1.62 -6.48 -7.38
CA GLU A 72 -1.10 -6.93 -8.67
C GLU A 72 0.26 -6.28 -8.88
N ILE A 73 1.21 -7.08 -9.33
CA ILE A 73 2.54 -6.59 -9.66
C ILE A 73 2.75 -6.81 -11.15
N LYS A 74 3.00 -5.71 -11.87
CA LYS A 74 3.29 -5.77 -13.28
C LYS A 74 4.50 -4.88 -13.55
N ASP A 75 5.58 -5.50 -14.01
CA ASP A 75 6.86 -4.81 -14.18
C ASP A 75 7.31 -4.22 -12.85
N ASN A 76 7.47 -2.91 -12.77
CA ASN A 76 7.90 -2.23 -11.55
C ASN A 76 6.73 -1.54 -10.84
N ILE A 77 5.50 -1.82 -11.25
CA ILE A 77 4.31 -1.19 -10.71
C ILE A 77 3.56 -2.17 -9.82
N ILE A 78 3.29 -1.75 -8.60
CA ILE A 78 2.50 -2.51 -7.62
C ILE A 78 1.19 -1.77 -7.42
N THR A 79 0.08 -2.42 -7.75
CA THR A 79 -1.25 -1.86 -7.56
C THR A 79 -1.97 -2.65 -6.48
N HIS A 80 -2.53 -1.95 -5.49
CA HIS A 80 -3.28 -2.58 -4.40
C HIS A 80 -4.64 -1.94 -4.34
N ILE A 81 -5.68 -2.77 -4.43
CA ILE A 81 -7.06 -2.30 -4.44
C ILE A 81 -7.75 -2.80 -3.18
N THR A 82 -8.21 -1.85 -2.36
CA THR A 82 -9.02 -2.14 -1.18
C THR A 82 -10.47 -1.76 -1.46
N GLN A 83 -11.30 -1.92 -0.47
CA GLN A 83 -12.72 -1.54 -0.58
C GLN A 83 -12.88 -0.05 -0.89
N ASN A 84 -12.01 0.78 -0.34
CA ASN A 84 -12.17 2.24 -0.40
C ASN A 84 -11.15 2.96 -1.25
N SER A 85 -10.07 2.29 -1.65
CA SER A 85 -8.93 2.99 -2.24
C SER A 85 -8.16 2.13 -3.23
N ARG A 86 -7.50 2.79 -4.17
CA ARG A 86 -6.52 2.15 -5.05
C ARG A 86 -5.18 2.83 -4.82
N TYR A 87 -4.18 2.04 -4.47
CA TYR A 87 -2.82 2.52 -4.26
C TYR A 87 -1.93 2.05 -5.39
N VAL A 88 -1.14 2.94 -5.94
CA VAL A 88 -0.18 2.60 -6.99
C VAL A 88 1.21 2.98 -6.52
N PHE A 89 2.09 1.98 -6.47
CA PHE A 89 3.48 2.18 -6.09
C PHE A 89 4.39 1.83 -7.25
N SER A 90 5.53 2.49 -7.33
CA SER A 90 6.57 2.16 -8.29
C SER A 90 7.80 1.67 -7.53
N ARG A 91 8.27 0.48 -7.87
CA ARG A 91 9.50 -0.05 -7.28
C ARG A 91 10.68 0.77 -7.83
N ILE A 92 11.53 1.23 -6.92
CA ILE A 92 12.72 1.97 -7.31
C ILE A 92 13.90 1.01 -7.28
N MET A 93 14.52 0.84 -8.43
CA MET A 93 15.70 -0.01 -8.59
C MET A 93 16.94 0.86 -8.48
N GLY A 94 17.81 0.47 -7.59
CA GLY A 94 19.02 1.27 -7.46
C GLY A 94 19.91 0.87 -6.34
#